data_45ac01c8855078e2d0db414315ac763c
#
_entry.id   45ac01c8855078e2d0db414315ac763c
#
_cell.length_a   1.000
_cell.length_b   1.000
_cell.length_c   1.000
_cell.angle_alpha   90.00
_cell.angle_beta   90.00
_cell.angle_gamma   90.00
#
_symmetry.space_group_name_H-M   'P 1'
#
loop_
_entity.id
_entity.type
_entity.pdbx_description
1 polymer ?
#
loop_
_entity_poly.entity_id
_entity_poly.type
_entity_poly.pdbx_seq_one_letter_code
_entity_poly.pdbx_strand_id
1 'polypeptide(L)'
;PSHLNDISAADAAAFTKRVNTGWNVCHFTAMPEQKLTFTMNRTFDIGDMKIGNITSVNYSTGYDYYEMKNNNYLSYDMAKDQSSYRYRYDDVQYKNTTKLGALFNWSLMKGTSKYEFRNFFNQRGTSSLSQREGTDFYSDQNIRKWESLYTGRTTYSGQLSGEHKLREDMNKLDWTLGYAFAAYKEPDRKVVKSLESTTDGDSRYYVSDPTRYYQDLKDNSASAALNYEHKFAVSEMFTPVLNTGV
;
A
#
# COMPACT_ATOMS: atom_id res chain seq x y z
N PRO A 1 -8.12 23.38 -12.84
CA PRO A 1 -9.40 24.05 -12.67
C PRO A 1 -10.43 23.05 -12.14
N SER A 2 -11.23 23.46 -11.17
CA SER A 2 -12.28 22.62 -10.56
C SER A 2 -13.46 22.38 -11.54
N HIS A 3 -13.61 23.22 -12.55
CA HIS A 3 -14.64 23.08 -13.57
C HIS A 3 -14.08 23.43 -14.95
N LEU A 4 -14.24 22.51 -15.92
CA LEU A 4 -13.84 22.72 -17.32
C LEU A 4 -14.69 23.81 -18.01
N ASN A 5 -15.88 24.09 -17.48
CA ASN A 5 -16.78 25.10 -18.03
C ASN A 5 -16.35 26.55 -17.74
N ASP A 6 -15.39 26.74 -16.80
CA ASP A 6 -14.92 28.08 -16.36
C ASP A 6 -13.68 28.56 -17.13
N ILE A 7 -13.21 27.80 -18.12
CA ILE A 7 -12.01 28.11 -18.89
C ILE A 7 -12.37 28.39 -20.35
N SER A 8 -11.52 29.19 -21.03
CA SER A 8 -11.72 29.47 -22.44
C SER A 8 -11.62 28.19 -23.30
N ALA A 9 -12.28 28.18 -24.45
CA ALA A 9 -12.21 27.06 -25.39
C ALA A 9 -10.77 26.73 -25.84
N ALA A 10 -9.90 27.75 -25.95
CA ALA A 10 -8.49 27.57 -26.26
C ALA A 10 -7.71 26.89 -25.13
N ASP A 11 -7.97 27.29 -23.87
CA ASP A 11 -7.35 26.67 -22.69
C ASP A 11 -7.86 25.25 -22.47
N ALA A 12 -9.16 25.00 -22.70
CA ALA A 12 -9.75 23.67 -22.68
C ALA A 12 -9.09 22.75 -23.72
N ALA A 13 -8.89 23.23 -24.95
CA ALA A 13 -8.22 22.47 -26.01
C ALA A 13 -6.74 22.20 -25.68
N ALA A 14 -6.04 23.19 -25.10
CA ALA A 14 -4.65 23.02 -24.64
C ALA A 14 -4.54 22.02 -23.49
N PHE A 15 -5.49 22.05 -22.55
CA PHE A 15 -5.59 21.10 -21.45
C PHE A 15 -5.87 19.68 -21.98
N THR A 16 -6.84 19.52 -22.88
CA THR A 16 -7.20 18.22 -23.46
C THR A 16 -6.02 17.56 -24.19
N LYS A 17 -5.20 18.35 -24.89
CA LYS A 17 -3.97 17.84 -25.53
C LYS A 17 -2.92 17.33 -24.53
N ARG A 18 -2.95 17.79 -23.28
CA ARG A 18 -2.04 17.37 -22.20
C ARG A 18 -2.55 16.13 -21.44
N VAL A 19 -3.83 15.82 -21.55
CA VAL A 19 -4.40 14.64 -20.90
C VAL A 19 -3.91 13.38 -21.61
N ASN A 20 -3.37 12.44 -20.86
CA ASN A 20 -3.00 11.14 -21.41
C ASN A 20 -4.25 10.42 -21.90
N THR A 21 -4.42 10.36 -23.24
CA THR A 21 -5.55 9.69 -23.90
C THR A 21 -5.26 8.22 -24.22
N GLY A 22 -4.12 7.69 -23.81
CA GLY A 22 -3.75 6.29 -24.04
C GLY A 22 -4.66 5.33 -23.29
N TRP A 23 -5.48 4.59 -24.03
CA TRP A 23 -6.34 3.50 -23.53
C TRP A 23 -5.81 2.13 -23.96
N ASN A 24 -4.68 2.10 -24.66
CA ASN A 24 -4.13 0.89 -25.24
C ASN A 24 -3.55 -0.03 -24.16
N VAL A 25 -3.81 -1.31 -24.33
CA VAL A 25 -3.22 -2.38 -23.54
C VAL A 25 -2.01 -2.91 -24.32
N CYS A 26 -0.87 -2.97 -23.64
CA CYS A 26 0.34 -3.55 -24.20
C CYS A 26 0.54 -4.96 -23.64
N HIS A 27 0.87 -5.90 -24.50
CA HIS A 27 1.22 -7.27 -24.11
C HIS A 27 2.74 -7.41 -24.05
N PHE A 28 3.23 -8.07 -23.03
CA PHE A 28 4.63 -8.43 -22.91
C PHE A 28 4.75 -9.80 -22.21
N THR A 29 5.87 -10.46 -22.41
CA THR A 29 6.15 -11.73 -21.72
C THR A 29 6.57 -11.44 -20.29
N ALA A 30 5.86 -12.03 -19.33
CA ALA A 30 6.20 -11.91 -17.92
C ALA A 30 7.58 -12.55 -17.64
N MET A 31 8.42 -11.83 -16.92
CA MET A 31 9.68 -12.37 -16.42
C MET A 31 9.43 -13.24 -15.19
N PRO A 32 10.32 -14.21 -14.89
CA PRO A 32 10.28 -14.92 -13.62
C PRO A 32 10.31 -13.96 -12.43
N GLU A 33 9.69 -14.36 -11.32
CA GLU A 33 9.73 -13.58 -10.09
C GLU A 33 11.19 -13.33 -9.67
N GLN A 34 11.48 -12.07 -9.35
CA GLN A 34 12.81 -11.66 -8.89
C GLN A 34 12.72 -11.22 -7.43
N LYS A 35 13.65 -11.72 -6.62
CA LYS A 35 13.77 -11.32 -5.22
C LYS A 35 15.24 -11.15 -4.87
N LEU A 36 15.60 -9.96 -4.46
CA LEU A 36 16.93 -9.60 -4.01
C LEU A 36 16.86 -9.12 -2.56
N THR A 37 17.71 -9.67 -1.71
CA THR A 37 17.82 -9.24 -0.32
C THR A 37 19.28 -9.05 0.01
N PHE A 38 19.60 -7.88 0.52
CA PHE A 38 20.92 -7.57 1.09
C PHE A 38 20.71 -7.26 2.58
N THR A 39 21.46 -7.95 3.43
CA THR A 39 21.42 -7.68 4.88
C THR A 39 22.84 -7.61 5.42
N MET A 40 23.12 -6.55 6.18
CA MET A 40 24.39 -6.31 6.85
C MET A 40 24.12 -6.06 8.33
N ASN A 41 24.84 -6.77 9.18
CA ASN A 41 24.84 -6.57 10.62
C ASN A 41 26.27 -6.34 11.07
N ARG A 42 26.53 -5.26 11.79
CA ARG A 42 27.85 -4.89 12.31
C ARG A 42 27.76 -4.40 13.74
N THR A 43 28.75 -4.79 14.54
CA THR A 43 28.97 -4.22 15.87
C THR A 43 30.45 -3.87 15.95
N PHE A 44 30.77 -2.69 16.47
CA PHE A 44 32.15 -2.22 16.64
C PHE A 44 32.23 -1.31 17.89
N ASP A 45 33.41 -1.28 18.48
CA ASP A 45 33.68 -0.50 19.67
C ASP A 45 34.58 0.70 19.30
N ILE A 46 34.22 1.88 19.77
CA ILE A 46 35.03 3.11 19.62
C ILE A 46 35.24 3.70 21.01
N GLY A 47 36.40 3.46 21.59
CA GLY A 47 36.69 3.84 22.96
C GLY A 47 35.78 3.12 23.94
N ASP A 48 35.00 3.86 24.70
CA ASP A 48 34.00 3.35 25.68
C ASP A 48 32.59 3.18 25.08
N MET A 49 32.45 3.39 23.76
CA MET A 49 31.16 3.29 23.07
C MET A 49 31.07 2.00 22.27
N LYS A 50 29.93 1.31 22.41
CA LYS A 50 29.57 0.17 21.58
C LYS A 50 28.50 0.58 20.58
N ILE A 51 28.80 0.41 19.29
CA ILE A 51 27.93 0.82 18.18
C ILE A 51 27.48 -0.43 17.44
N GLY A 52 26.16 -0.55 17.25
CA GLY A 52 25.54 -1.60 16.45
C GLY A 52 24.82 -0.99 15.23
N ASN A 53 24.92 -1.66 14.11
CA ASN A 53 24.15 -1.33 12.90
C ASN A 53 23.51 -2.56 12.31
N ILE A 54 22.26 -2.43 11.92
CA ILE A 54 21.56 -3.41 11.08
C ILE A 54 20.99 -2.66 9.88
N THR A 55 21.45 -3.04 8.71
CA THR A 55 20.96 -2.51 7.43
C THR A 55 20.44 -3.65 6.59
N SER A 56 19.23 -3.52 6.09
CA SER A 56 18.64 -4.49 5.17
C SER A 56 17.91 -3.79 4.06
N VAL A 57 18.11 -4.24 2.83
CA VAL A 57 17.38 -3.77 1.65
C VAL A 57 16.84 -4.99 0.95
N ASN A 58 15.55 -4.96 0.64
CA ASN A 58 14.88 -6.01 -0.10
C ASN A 58 14.13 -5.43 -1.29
N TYR A 59 14.26 -6.08 -2.42
CA TYR A 59 13.54 -5.77 -3.65
C TYR A 59 12.88 -7.05 -4.14
N SER A 60 11.63 -6.94 -4.57
CA SER A 60 10.96 -8.04 -5.27
C SER A 60 10.02 -7.53 -6.34
N THR A 61 9.93 -8.27 -7.44
CA THR A 61 8.94 -8.03 -8.49
C THR A 61 8.40 -9.37 -8.97
N GLY A 62 7.10 -9.44 -9.15
CA GLY A 62 6.41 -10.65 -9.58
C GLY A 62 5.17 -10.34 -10.41
N TYR A 63 4.72 -11.33 -11.15
CA TYR A 63 3.57 -11.27 -12.03
C TYR A 63 2.58 -12.37 -11.65
N ASP A 64 1.32 -12.00 -11.52
CA ASP A 64 0.23 -12.90 -11.20
C ASP A 64 -0.80 -12.87 -12.34
N TYR A 65 -1.39 -14.02 -12.63
CA TYR A 65 -2.50 -14.19 -13.55
C TYR A 65 -3.63 -14.93 -12.85
N TYR A 66 -4.84 -14.42 -12.95
CA TYR A 66 -6.02 -15.02 -12.33
C TYR A 66 -7.15 -15.12 -13.33
N GLU A 67 -7.80 -16.26 -13.37
CA GLU A 67 -9.11 -16.46 -13.98
C GLU A 67 -10.13 -16.70 -12.88
N MET A 68 -11.20 -15.93 -12.87
CA MET A 68 -12.22 -15.97 -11.82
C MET A 68 -13.61 -15.98 -12.40
N LYS A 69 -14.49 -16.79 -11.82
CA LYS A 69 -15.93 -16.75 -12.12
C LYS A 69 -16.63 -15.94 -11.04
N ASN A 70 -17.34 -14.91 -11.44
CA ASN A 70 -18.04 -14.01 -10.55
C ASN A 70 -19.53 -14.09 -10.83
N ASN A 71 -20.22 -14.91 -10.06
CA ASN A 71 -21.64 -15.21 -10.22
C ASN A 71 -22.43 -14.70 -9.03
N ASN A 72 -23.58 -14.09 -9.29
CA ASN A 72 -24.57 -13.77 -8.27
C ASN A 72 -25.86 -14.52 -8.57
N TYR A 73 -26.32 -15.28 -7.59
CA TYR A 73 -27.52 -16.09 -7.72
C TYR A 73 -28.72 -15.31 -7.19
N LEU A 74 -29.82 -15.33 -7.92
CA LEU A 74 -31.09 -14.72 -7.55
C LEU A 74 -32.00 -15.69 -6.78
N SER A 75 -32.12 -16.88 -7.29
CA SER A 75 -32.94 -17.93 -6.68
C SER A 75 -32.49 -19.32 -7.13
N TYR A 76 -32.91 -20.34 -6.39
CA TYR A 76 -32.73 -21.73 -6.73
C TYR A 76 -34.10 -22.41 -6.86
N ASP A 77 -34.36 -23.03 -8.01
CA ASP A 77 -35.58 -23.83 -8.28
C ASP A 77 -35.29 -25.30 -7.95
N MET A 78 -35.79 -25.78 -6.80
CA MET A 78 -35.56 -27.14 -6.34
C MET A 78 -36.23 -28.19 -7.26
N ALA A 79 -37.31 -27.83 -7.94
CA ALA A 79 -38.03 -28.77 -8.82
C ALA A 79 -37.29 -29.05 -10.12
N LYS A 80 -36.51 -28.10 -10.59
CA LYS A 80 -35.73 -28.18 -11.82
C LYS A 80 -34.23 -28.37 -11.58
N ASP A 81 -33.79 -28.34 -10.30
CA ASP A 81 -32.38 -28.35 -9.91
C ASP A 81 -31.60 -27.29 -10.65
N GLN A 82 -32.15 -26.08 -10.73
CA GLN A 82 -31.55 -24.97 -11.48
C GLN A 82 -31.48 -23.69 -10.66
N SER A 83 -30.32 -23.02 -10.76
CA SER A 83 -30.13 -21.67 -10.22
C SER A 83 -30.44 -20.63 -11.28
N SER A 84 -31.16 -19.58 -10.89
CA SER A 84 -31.25 -18.36 -11.67
C SER A 84 -30.18 -17.38 -11.22
N TYR A 85 -29.59 -16.66 -12.18
CA TYR A 85 -28.51 -15.75 -11.94
C TYR A 85 -29.02 -14.32 -12.06
N ARG A 86 -28.48 -13.44 -11.20
CA ARG A 86 -28.58 -12.00 -11.39
C ARG A 86 -27.55 -11.54 -12.42
N TYR A 87 -26.32 -12.06 -12.28
CA TYR A 87 -25.27 -11.91 -13.27
C TYR A 87 -24.32 -13.11 -13.26
N ARG A 88 -23.64 -13.30 -14.38
CA ARG A 88 -22.60 -14.31 -14.55
C ARG A 88 -21.49 -13.71 -15.36
N TYR A 89 -20.31 -13.58 -14.73
CA TYR A 89 -19.13 -12.98 -15.34
C TYR A 89 -17.94 -13.90 -15.26
N ASP A 90 -17.14 -13.89 -16.30
CA ASP A 90 -15.79 -14.43 -16.34
C ASP A 90 -14.81 -13.26 -16.27
N ASP A 91 -13.95 -13.27 -15.25
CA ASP A 91 -12.96 -12.24 -14.99
C ASP A 91 -11.55 -12.78 -15.23
N VAL A 92 -10.76 -12.01 -15.96
CA VAL A 92 -9.32 -12.26 -16.14
C VAL A 92 -8.55 -11.08 -15.56
N GLN A 93 -7.56 -11.36 -14.70
CA GLN A 93 -6.74 -10.32 -14.11
C GLN A 93 -5.25 -10.63 -14.32
N TYR A 94 -4.55 -9.64 -14.85
CA TYR A 94 -3.10 -9.57 -14.95
C TYR A 94 -2.61 -8.59 -13.92
N LYS A 95 -1.59 -8.97 -13.13
CA LYS A 95 -1.09 -8.14 -12.04
C LYS A 95 0.42 -8.21 -11.97
N ASN A 96 1.06 -7.06 -11.89
CA ASN A 96 2.47 -6.93 -11.55
C ASN A 96 2.61 -6.21 -10.23
N THR A 97 3.40 -6.75 -9.32
CA THR A 97 3.69 -6.15 -8.03
C THR A 97 5.19 -6.01 -7.85
N THR A 98 5.62 -4.77 -7.62
CA THR A 98 7.02 -4.47 -7.27
C THR A 98 7.06 -3.91 -5.84
N LYS A 99 7.99 -4.41 -5.03
CA LYS A 99 8.18 -4.01 -3.64
C LYS A 99 9.64 -3.62 -3.41
N LEU A 100 9.85 -2.53 -2.71
CA LEU A 100 11.14 -2.10 -2.20
C LEU A 100 11.00 -1.87 -0.70
N GLY A 101 11.79 -2.56 0.11
CA GLY A 101 11.85 -2.37 1.55
C GLY A 101 13.28 -2.02 1.97
N ALA A 102 13.42 -1.13 2.92
CA ALA A 102 14.70 -0.81 3.53
C ALA A 102 14.56 -0.66 5.04
N LEU A 103 15.54 -1.14 5.75
CA LEU A 103 15.69 -1.02 7.20
C LEU A 103 17.11 -0.53 7.47
N PHE A 104 17.23 0.52 8.30
CA PHE A 104 18.50 1.14 8.62
C PHE A 104 18.52 1.57 10.08
N ASN A 105 18.98 0.67 10.94
CA ASN A 105 18.92 0.83 12.38
C ASN A 105 20.31 0.96 12.96
N TRP A 106 20.44 1.86 13.92
CA TRP A 106 21.66 2.08 14.70
C TRP A 106 21.36 2.00 16.19
N SER A 107 22.29 1.46 16.93
CA SER A 107 22.29 1.49 18.38
C SER A 107 23.67 2.00 18.86
N LEU A 108 23.65 2.84 19.89
CA LEU A 108 24.83 3.34 20.56
C LEU A 108 24.67 3.10 22.06
N MET A 109 25.62 2.43 22.65
CA MET A 109 25.71 2.26 24.10
C MET A 109 26.97 2.97 24.60
N LYS A 110 26.81 3.81 25.61
CA LYS A 110 27.91 4.50 26.30
C LYS A 110 27.64 4.53 27.82
N GLY A 111 28.44 3.82 28.57
CA GLY A 111 28.22 3.64 30.00
C GLY A 111 26.83 3.06 30.27
N THR A 112 26.00 3.77 31.03
CA THR A 112 24.63 3.39 31.39
C THR A 112 23.58 3.95 30.45
N SER A 113 23.99 4.59 29.36
CA SER A 113 23.09 5.20 28.38
C SER A 113 23.05 4.39 27.09
N LYS A 114 21.86 4.20 26.54
CA LYS A 114 21.63 3.56 25.27
C LYS A 114 20.80 4.49 24.37
N TYR A 115 21.20 4.63 23.13
CA TYR A 115 20.46 5.36 22.10
C TYR A 115 20.17 4.43 20.95
N GLU A 116 18.97 4.54 20.38
CA GLU A 116 18.58 3.77 19.21
C GLU A 116 17.94 4.68 18.17
N PHE A 117 18.42 4.53 16.93
CA PHE A 117 17.83 5.15 15.77
C PHE A 117 17.31 4.06 14.83
N ARG A 118 16.01 3.93 14.73
CA ARG A 118 15.33 2.91 13.96
C ARG A 118 14.62 3.53 12.78
N ASN A 119 14.84 2.97 11.59
CA ASN A 119 14.23 3.44 10.37
C ASN A 119 13.71 2.27 9.55
N PHE A 120 12.52 2.42 9.07
CA PHE A 120 11.85 1.49 8.19
C PHE A 120 11.25 2.26 7.00
N PHE A 121 11.55 1.80 5.81
CA PHE A 121 10.97 2.31 4.57
C PHE A 121 10.39 1.15 3.77
N ASN A 122 9.19 1.33 3.23
CA ASN A 122 8.56 0.38 2.35
C ASN A 122 7.82 1.11 1.22
N GLN A 123 8.04 0.66 0.00
CA GLN A 123 7.31 1.11 -1.17
C GLN A 123 6.79 -0.10 -1.96
N ARG A 124 5.51 -0.06 -2.30
CA ARG A 124 4.86 -1.07 -3.12
C ARG A 124 4.14 -0.39 -4.29
N GLY A 125 4.51 -0.79 -5.51
CA GLY A 125 3.78 -0.48 -6.74
C GLY A 125 3.03 -1.71 -7.21
N THR A 126 1.77 -1.56 -7.54
CA THR A 126 0.96 -2.64 -8.14
C THR A 126 0.27 -2.10 -9.37
N SER A 127 0.54 -2.71 -10.52
CA SER A 127 -0.16 -2.47 -11.77
C SER A 127 -1.07 -3.66 -12.06
N SER A 128 -2.33 -3.43 -12.33
CA SER A 128 -3.28 -4.48 -12.68
C SER A 128 -4.14 -4.10 -13.87
N LEU A 129 -4.40 -5.07 -14.71
CA LEU A 129 -5.39 -5.02 -15.78
C LEU A 129 -6.43 -6.11 -15.50
N SER A 130 -7.68 -5.72 -15.34
CA SER A 130 -8.80 -6.64 -15.18
C SER A 130 -9.73 -6.55 -16.38
N GLN A 131 -10.10 -7.70 -16.91
CA GLN A 131 -11.04 -7.85 -18.01
C GLN A 131 -12.20 -8.68 -17.53
N ARG A 132 -13.42 -8.21 -17.75
CA ARG A 132 -14.67 -8.90 -17.38
C ARG A 132 -15.53 -9.03 -18.61
N GLU A 133 -16.04 -10.22 -18.83
CA GLU A 133 -17.06 -10.49 -19.83
C GLU A 133 -18.21 -11.30 -19.21
N GLY A 134 -19.41 -11.13 -19.69
CA GLY A 134 -20.55 -11.95 -19.30
C GLY A 134 -21.86 -11.22 -19.35
N THR A 135 -22.88 -11.84 -18.78
CA THR A 135 -24.27 -11.39 -18.85
C THR A 135 -24.75 -10.88 -17.50
N ASP A 136 -25.34 -9.71 -17.53
CA ASP A 136 -26.19 -9.17 -16.46
C ASP A 136 -27.65 -9.49 -16.82
N PHE A 137 -28.21 -10.51 -16.17
CA PHE A 137 -29.59 -10.99 -16.42
C PHE A 137 -30.62 -10.00 -15.87
N TYR A 138 -30.26 -9.11 -14.96
CA TYR A 138 -31.19 -8.10 -14.43
C TYR A 138 -31.45 -7.00 -15.47
N SER A 139 -30.44 -6.61 -16.20
CA SER A 139 -30.55 -5.62 -17.26
C SER A 139 -30.68 -6.23 -18.66
N ASP A 140 -30.66 -7.57 -18.76
CA ASP A 140 -30.65 -8.34 -20.01
C ASP A 140 -29.58 -7.87 -21.00
N GLN A 141 -28.35 -7.71 -20.47
CA GLN A 141 -27.24 -7.16 -21.26
C GLN A 141 -25.95 -7.98 -21.12
N ASN A 142 -25.30 -8.23 -22.23
CA ASN A 142 -23.93 -8.69 -22.25
C ASN A 142 -22.98 -7.48 -22.09
N ILE A 143 -22.02 -7.62 -21.19
CA ILE A 143 -21.08 -6.57 -20.88
C ILE A 143 -19.64 -7.02 -21.12
N ARG A 144 -18.80 -6.06 -21.50
CA ARG A 144 -17.35 -6.13 -21.41
C ARG A 144 -16.85 -4.97 -20.58
N LYS A 145 -16.03 -5.23 -19.58
CA LYS A 145 -15.43 -4.20 -18.74
C LYS A 145 -13.92 -4.39 -18.69
N TRP A 146 -13.21 -3.31 -18.90
CA TRP A 146 -11.77 -3.25 -18.75
C TRP A 146 -11.43 -2.26 -17.65
N GLU A 147 -10.52 -2.65 -16.77
CA GLU A 147 -10.05 -1.80 -15.69
C GLU A 147 -8.52 -1.87 -15.64
N SER A 148 -7.88 -0.73 -15.87
CA SER A 148 -6.44 -0.55 -15.69
C SER A 148 -6.21 0.28 -14.45
N LEU A 149 -5.48 -0.26 -13.50
CA LEU A 149 -5.23 0.34 -12.20
C LEU A 149 -3.75 0.24 -11.85
N TYR A 150 -3.15 1.38 -11.53
CA TYR A 150 -1.87 1.41 -10.83
C TYR A 150 -2.08 1.97 -9.42
N THR A 151 -1.53 1.29 -8.42
CA THR A 151 -1.50 1.77 -7.03
C THR A 151 -0.08 1.85 -6.53
N GLY A 152 0.27 3.00 -5.99
CA GLY A 152 1.53 3.23 -5.27
C GLY A 152 1.27 3.39 -3.77
N ARG A 153 1.97 2.63 -2.93
CA ARG A 153 1.93 2.78 -1.48
C ARG A 153 3.34 2.98 -0.96
N THR A 154 3.52 4.04 -0.19
CA THR A 154 4.79 4.37 0.45
C THR A 154 4.56 4.47 1.94
N THR A 155 5.42 3.86 2.73
CA THR A 155 5.40 3.97 4.19
C THR A 155 6.82 4.21 4.67
N TYR A 156 7.00 5.19 5.52
CA TYR A 156 8.22 5.44 6.27
C TYR A 156 7.90 5.53 7.74
N SER A 157 8.76 4.98 8.58
CA SER A 157 8.71 5.14 10.04
C SER A 157 10.13 5.33 10.54
N GLY A 158 10.37 6.43 11.22
CA GLY A 158 11.62 6.76 11.91
C GLY A 158 11.36 6.92 13.40
N GLN A 159 12.23 6.37 14.22
CA GLN A 159 12.17 6.46 15.67
C GLN A 159 13.57 6.72 16.22
N LEU A 160 13.67 7.70 17.11
CA LEU A 160 14.84 7.96 17.93
C LEU A 160 14.46 7.75 19.39
N SER A 161 15.19 6.91 20.08
CA SER A 161 14.95 6.65 21.50
C SER A 161 16.23 6.66 22.31
N GLY A 162 16.12 7.03 23.58
CA GLY A 162 17.19 6.99 24.54
C GLY A 162 16.73 6.35 25.85
N GLU A 163 17.59 5.54 26.42
CA GLU A 163 17.45 4.94 27.75
C GLU A 163 18.64 5.34 28.57
N HIS A 164 18.40 5.88 29.76
CA HIS A 164 19.42 6.36 30.68
C HIS A 164 19.18 5.79 32.06
N LYS A 165 20.13 5.00 32.54
CA LYS A 165 20.15 4.51 33.92
C LYS A 165 21.01 5.45 34.75
N LEU A 166 20.43 5.97 35.82
CA LEU A 166 21.03 6.94 36.71
C LEU A 166 21.11 6.38 38.13
N ARG A 167 22.11 6.78 38.90
CA ARG A 167 22.34 6.39 40.30
C ARG A 167 22.25 4.87 40.50
N GLU A 168 23.18 4.11 39.93
CA GLU A 168 23.30 2.67 40.12
C GLU A 168 22.00 1.90 39.85
N ASP A 169 21.30 2.24 38.74
CA ASP A 169 20.03 1.65 38.30
C ASP A 169 18.81 1.96 39.20
N MET A 170 18.91 2.89 40.17
CA MET A 170 17.74 3.30 40.97
C MET A 170 16.77 4.19 40.16
N ASN A 171 17.27 4.92 39.20
CA ASN A 171 16.44 5.76 38.33
C ASN A 171 16.67 5.37 36.87
N LYS A 172 15.59 5.32 36.08
CA LYS A 172 15.63 5.08 34.65
C LYS A 172 14.82 6.15 33.93
N LEU A 173 15.40 6.77 32.93
CA LEU A 173 14.73 7.71 32.07
C LEU A 173 14.72 7.16 30.65
N ASP A 174 13.53 6.97 30.09
CA ASP A 174 13.32 6.55 28.72
C ASP A 174 12.61 7.65 27.96
N TRP A 175 13.09 7.97 26.78
CA TRP A 175 12.41 8.89 25.88
C TRP A 175 12.37 8.34 24.46
N THR A 176 11.33 8.69 23.73
CA THR A 176 11.10 8.26 22.34
C THR A 176 10.52 9.39 21.53
N LEU A 177 11.10 9.63 20.36
CA LEU A 177 10.59 10.53 19.33
C LEU A 177 10.31 9.69 18.08
N GLY A 178 9.13 9.82 17.54
CA GLY A 178 8.68 9.08 16.37
C GLY A 178 8.15 10.00 15.29
N TYR A 179 8.43 9.64 14.03
CA TYR A 179 7.81 10.23 12.87
C TYR A 179 7.43 9.12 11.89
N ALA A 180 6.21 9.17 11.36
CA ALA A 180 5.73 8.27 10.35
C ALA A 180 5.10 9.04 9.19
N PHE A 181 5.30 8.53 7.99
CA PHE A 181 4.72 9.03 6.76
C PHE A 181 4.10 7.86 6.00
N ALA A 182 2.85 8.05 5.54
CA ALA A 182 2.17 7.12 4.66
C ALA A 182 1.61 7.85 3.45
N ALA A 183 1.75 7.25 2.28
CA ALA A 183 1.14 7.77 1.05
C ALA A 183 0.51 6.65 0.24
N TYR A 184 -0.64 6.96 -0.33
CA TYR A 184 -1.35 6.11 -1.29
C TYR A 184 -1.69 6.92 -2.52
N LYS A 185 -1.39 6.38 -3.71
CA LYS A 185 -1.64 7.05 -4.99
C LYS A 185 -2.30 6.11 -5.99
N GLU A 186 -3.36 6.59 -6.59
CA GLU A 186 -3.94 6.07 -7.85
C GLU A 186 -3.86 7.19 -8.89
N PRO A 187 -2.79 7.28 -9.67
CA PRO A 187 -2.56 8.43 -10.56
C PRO A 187 -3.49 8.46 -11.76
N ASP A 188 -4.07 7.33 -12.15
CA ASP A 188 -4.91 7.23 -13.34
C ASP A 188 -5.57 5.83 -13.43
N ARG A 189 -6.58 5.59 -12.62
CA ARG A 189 -7.41 4.40 -12.77
C ARG A 189 -8.37 4.59 -13.93
N LYS A 190 -8.30 3.71 -14.92
CA LYS A 190 -9.14 3.75 -16.12
C LYS A 190 -10.14 2.60 -16.07
N VAL A 191 -11.39 2.91 -16.29
CA VAL A 191 -12.47 1.94 -16.41
C VAL A 191 -13.21 2.18 -17.70
N VAL A 192 -13.37 1.15 -18.53
CA VAL A 192 -14.18 1.19 -19.74
C VAL A 192 -15.19 0.07 -19.68
N LYS A 193 -16.46 0.42 -19.69
CA LYS A 193 -17.56 -0.52 -19.82
C LYS A 193 -18.13 -0.44 -21.22
N SER A 194 -18.34 -1.58 -21.87
CA SER A 194 -19.01 -1.71 -23.15
C SER A 194 -20.22 -2.62 -22.97
N LEU A 195 -21.28 -2.24 -23.65
CA LEU A 195 -22.53 -2.97 -23.69
C LEU A 195 -22.75 -3.54 -25.09
N GLU A 196 -23.27 -4.74 -25.15
CA GLU A 196 -23.67 -5.34 -26.42
C GLU A 196 -25.02 -4.75 -26.89
N SER A 197 -25.09 -4.41 -28.18
CA SER A 197 -26.31 -4.04 -28.85
C SER A 197 -26.47 -4.89 -30.11
N THR A 198 -27.64 -5.47 -30.30
CA THR A 198 -27.97 -6.22 -31.50
C THR A 198 -28.89 -5.36 -32.36
N THR A 199 -28.42 -5.00 -33.56
CA THR A 199 -29.17 -4.24 -34.55
C THR A 199 -29.13 -5.01 -35.86
N ASP A 200 -30.29 -5.28 -36.45
CA ASP A 200 -30.41 -6.00 -37.72
C ASP A 200 -29.71 -7.37 -37.77
N GLY A 201 -29.65 -8.06 -36.61
CA GLY A 201 -29.00 -9.37 -36.48
C GLY A 201 -27.47 -9.29 -36.24
N ASP A 202 -26.87 -8.11 -36.35
CA ASP A 202 -25.46 -7.88 -36.04
C ASP A 202 -25.29 -7.47 -34.58
N SER A 203 -24.44 -8.20 -33.85
CA SER A 203 -24.09 -7.90 -32.47
C SER A 203 -22.82 -7.07 -32.41
N ARG A 204 -22.87 -5.90 -31.75
CA ARG A 204 -21.74 -4.97 -31.60
C ARG A 204 -21.65 -4.47 -30.19
N TYR A 205 -20.42 -4.31 -29.70
CA TYR A 205 -20.15 -3.66 -28.42
C TYR A 205 -19.93 -2.16 -28.63
N TYR A 206 -20.66 -1.35 -27.87
CA TYR A 206 -20.43 0.11 -27.81
C TYR A 206 -19.96 0.52 -26.43
N VAL A 207 -19.06 1.51 -26.37
CA VAL A 207 -18.57 2.05 -25.11
C VAL A 207 -19.68 2.83 -24.43
N SER A 208 -20.03 2.41 -23.21
CA SER A 208 -21.12 3.00 -22.44
C SER A 208 -20.61 4.06 -21.45
N ASP A 209 -19.50 3.76 -20.74
CA ASP A 209 -19.06 4.58 -19.62
C ASP A 209 -17.53 4.53 -19.47
N PRO A 210 -16.80 5.39 -20.17
CA PRO A 210 -15.37 5.54 -19.95
C PRO A 210 -15.10 6.46 -18.75
N THR A 211 -14.53 5.94 -17.70
CA THR A 211 -14.28 6.69 -16.46
C THR A 211 -12.82 6.69 -16.08
N ARG A 212 -12.35 7.79 -15.51
CA ARG A 212 -11.00 7.92 -14.94
C ARG A 212 -11.06 8.44 -13.52
N TYR A 213 -10.26 7.82 -12.65
CA TYR A 213 -10.17 8.19 -11.24
C TYR A 213 -8.74 8.55 -10.89
N TYR A 214 -8.60 9.55 -10.04
CA TYR A 214 -7.33 10.02 -9.50
C TYR A 214 -7.46 10.10 -7.98
N GLN A 215 -6.51 9.50 -7.27
CA GLN A 215 -6.49 9.56 -5.82
C GLN A 215 -5.06 9.77 -5.33
N ASP A 216 -4.88 10.74 -4.43
CA ASP A 216 -3.63 11.01 -3.72
C ASP A 216 -3.97 11.22 -2.24
N LEU A 217 -3.51 10.31 -1.39
CA LEU A 217 -3.66 10.38 0.05
C LEU A 217 -2.28 10.44 0.68
N LYS A 218 -2.08 11.36 1.61
CA LYS A 218 -0.85 11.49 2.41
C LYS A 218 -1.21 11.65 3.86
N ASP A 219 -0.51 10.94 4.71
CA ASP A 219 -0.64 11.00 6.14
C ASP A 219 0.73 11.18 6.79
N ASN A 220 0.80 12.07 7.79
CA ASN A 220 2.00 12.33 8.56
C ASN A 220 1.63 12.24 10.04
N SER A 221 2.41 11.52 10.80
CA SER A 221 2.24 11.36 12.24
C SER A 221 3.57 11.62 12.94
N ALA A 222 3.51 12.38 14.02
CA ALA A 222 4.64 12.59 14.92
C ALA A 222 4.22 12.19 16.33
N SER A 223 5.13 11.59 17.07
CA SER A 223 4.92 11.16 18.46
C SER A 223 6.14 11.46 19.30
N ALA A 224 5.88 11.76 20.57
CA ALA A 224 6.90 11.87 21.60
C ALA A 224 6.41 11.18 22.87
N ALA A 225 7.30 10.49 23.56
CA ALA A 225 7.01 9.87 24.84
C ALA A 225 8.20 10.06 25.78
N LEU A 226 7.94 10.23 27.06
CA LEU A 226 8.90 10.35 28.11
C LEU A 226 8.45 9.51 29.30
N ASN A 227 9.26 8.56 29.76
CA ASN A 227 8.99 7.73 30.92
C ASN A 227 10.10 7.85 31.93
N TYR A 228 9.73 7.91 33.21
CA TYR A 228 10.65 7.91 34.33
C TYR A 228 10.29 6.83 35.33
N GLU A 229 11.26 6.02 35.70
CA GLU A 229 11.13 4.97 36.69
C GLU A 229 12.05 5.31 37.90
N HIS A 230 11.50 5.19 39.12
CA HIS A 230 12.24 5.32 40.36
C HIS A 230 12.03 4.09 41.22
N LYS A 231 13.12 3.45 41.65
CA LYS A 231 13.14 2.32 42.60
C LYS A 231 13.46 2.84 43.97
N PHE A 232 12.58 2.55 44.92
CA PHE A 232 12.82 2.87 46.33
C PHE A 232 13.51 1.70 47.01
N ALA A 233 14.73 1.86 47.47
CA ALA A 233 15.44 0.85 48.28
C ALA A 233 14.92 0.89 49.70
N VAL A 234 13.86 0.14 50.02
CA VAL A 234 13.26 0.09 51.34
C VAL A 234 13.84 -1.08 52.13
N SER A 235 14.01 -2.27 51.55
CA SER A 235 14.69 -3.42 52.11
C SER A 235 15.13 -4.37 50.99
N GLU A 236 16.00 -5.36 51.34
CA GLU A 236 16.41 -6.40 50.36
C GLU A 236 15.23 -7.20 49.79
N MET A 237 14.13 -7.34 50.57
CA MET A 237 12.95 -8.11 50.17
C MET A 237 11.82 -7.25 49.58
N PHE A 238 11.88 -5.91 49.64
CA PHE A 238 10.83 -5.02 49.18
C PHE A 238 11.40 -3.77 48.54
N THR A 239 11.29 -3.69 47.21
CA THR A 239 11.78 -2.55 46.40
C THR A 239 10.60 -2.02 45.57
N PRO A 240 9.78 -1.10 46.10
CA PRO A 240 8.70 -0.50 45.32
C PRO A 240 9.24 0.33 44.12
N VAL A 241 8.51 0.30 43.03
CA VAL A 241 8.87 1.00 41.79
C VAL A 241 7.76 1.99 41.44
N LEU A 242 8.14 3.24 41.27
CA LEU A 242 7.26 4.28 40.75
C LEU A 242 7.55 4.48 39.27
N ASN A 243 6.56 4.29 38.42
CA ASN A 243 6.62 4.59 36.99
C ASN A 243 5.69 5.75 36.68
N THR A 244 6.19 6.76 35.99
CA THR A 244 5.41 7.88 35.46
C THR A 244 5.83 8.17 34.04
N GLY A 245 4.87 8.56 33.19
CA GLY A 245 5.16 8.83 31.77
C GLY A 245 4.05 9.62 31.07
N VAL A 246 4.42 10.19 29.93
CA VAL A 246 3.56 10.91 29.00
C VAL A 246 3.79 10.36 27.60
#